data_505f54139a04c23938f4c0952d5ce951
#
_entry.id   505f54139a04c23938f4c0952d5ce951
#
_cell.length_a   1.000
_cell.length_b   1.000
_cell.length_c   1.000
_cell.angle_alpha   90.00
_cell.angle_beta   90.00
_cell.angle_gamma   90.00
#
_symmetry.space_group_name_H-M   'P 1'
#
loop_
_entity.id
_entity.type
_entity.pdbx_description
1 polymer ?
#
loop_
_entity_poly.entity_id
_entity_poly.type
_entity_poly.pdbx_seq_one_letter_code
_entity_poly.pdbx_strand_id
1 'polypeptide(L)'
;APEIFKKIANAEKGLVLVTGPTGSGKSTTLAAIVDYINRNHNKHILTIEDPIEFVHNNNKCLINQREVHRDTHSFQNALRSALREDPDVILVGEMRDKETISLALTAAETGHLVFGTLHTSSAAKTIDRIIDVFPGSDKDMVRSMLSESLRSVIAQKLLKRNGGGRIACHEIMTATPAIRNLIREDKVAQMYSIIQTGAAHGMQTMEQNARQLMAQGMVSREEVDSKIGL
;
A
#
# COMPACT_ATOMS: atom_id res chain seq x y z
N ALA A 1 -2.44 -9.38 -12.88
CA ALA A 1 -2.65 -8.53 -11.69
C ALA A 1 -4.13 -8.15 -11.63
N PRO A 2 -4.73 -8.02 -10.45
CA PRO A 2 -6.11 -7.55 -10.31
C PRO A 2 -6.29 -6.18 -10.99
N GLU A 3 -7.47 -5.95 -11.58
CA GLU A 3 -7.79 -4.70 -12.28
C GLU A 3 -7.71 -3.47 -11.37
N ILE A 4 -7.90 -3.67 -10.05
CA ILE A 4 -7.79 -2.61 -9.06
C ILE A 4 -6.38 -1.98 -9.04
N PHE A 5 -5.32 -2.72 -9.36
CA PHE A 5 -3.97 -2.17 -9.39
C PHE A 5 -3.79 -1.13 -10.49
N LYS A 6 -4.45 -1.31 -11.62
CA LYS A 6 -4.47 -0.30 -12.69
C LYS A 6 -5.22 0.96 -12.25
N LYS A 7 -6.36 0.81 -11.57
CA LYS A 7 -7.10 1.95 -11.00
C LYS A 7 -6.25 2.74 -10.00
N ILE A 8 -5.52 2.03 -9.14
CA ILE A 8 -4.61 2.63 -8.17
C ILE A 8 -3.49 3.39 -8.89
N ALA A 9 -2.87 2.78 -9.89
CA ALA A 9 -1.79 3.39 -10.66
C ALA A 9 -2.25 4.61 -11.47
N ASN A 10 -3.52 4.67 -11.85
CA ASN A 10 -4.12 5.78 -12.59
C ASN A 10 -4.66 6.90 -11.69
N ALA A 11 -4.65 6.73 -10.37
CA ALA A 11 -5.09 7.75 -9.45
C ALA A 11 -4.17 8.98 -9.49
N GLU A 12 -4.74 10.17 -9.31
CA GLU A 12 -3.96 11.41 -9.31
C GLU A 12 -3.40 11.78 -7.95
N LYS A 13 -4.11 11.42 -6.88
CA LYS A 13 -3.73 11.72 -5.50
C LYS A 13 -4.26 10.69 -4.52
N GLY A 14 -3.74 10.73 -3.32
CA GLY A 14 -4.17 9.90 -2.20
C GLY A 14 -3.08 8.95 -1.74
N LEU A 15 -3.37 8.23 -0.66
CA LEU A 15 -2.45 7.29 -0.02
C LEU A 15 -2.82 5.85 -0.36
N VAL A 16 -1.86 5.10 -0.86
CA VAL A 16 -1.96 3.66 -1.11
C VAL A 16 -0.93 2.95 -0.24
N LEU A 17 -1.39 1.98 0.54
CA LEU A 17 -0.54 1.21 1.45
C LEU A 17 -0.43 -0.24 0.97
N VAL A 18 0.79 -0.73 0.85
CA VAL A 18 1.09 -2.13 0.55
C VAL A 18 1.74 -2.74 1.79
N THR A 19 1.12 -3.75 2.36
CA THR A 19 1.50 -4.29 3.65
C THR A 19 1.73 -5.79 3.62
N GLY A 20 2.46 -6.27 4.59
CA GLY A 20 2.78 -7.68 4.75
C GLY A 20 4.11 -7.87 5.46
N PRO A 21 4.40 -9.10 5.93
CA PRO A 21 5.68 -9.40 6.55
C PRO A 21 6.84 -9.26 5.57
N THR A 22 8.06 -9.23 6.10
CA THR A 22 9.28 -9.29 5.27
C THR A 22 9.22 -10.52 4.36
N GLY A 23 9.56 -10.33 3.09
CA GLY A 23 9.52 -11.40 2.09
C GLY A 23 8.14 -11.71 1.52
N SER A 24 7.13 -10.86 1.77
CA SER A 24 5.78 -11.02 1.19
C SER A 24 5.63 -10.52 -0.24
N GLY A 25 6.69 -9.96 -0.83
CA GLY A 25 6.69 -9.45 -2.20
C GLY A 25 6.22 -8.00 -2.36
N LYS A 26 6.20 -7.20 -1.28
CA LYS A 26 5.79 -5.78 -1.32
C LYS A 26 6.59 -4.97 -2.34
N SER A 27 7.91 -5.09 -2.32
CA SER A 27 8.80 -4.36 -3.23
C SER A 27 8.54 -4.72 -4.69
N THR A 28 8.28 -5.99 -4.98
CA THR A 28 7.93 -6.47 -6.33
C THR A 28 6.61 -5.88 -6.80
N THR A 29 5.60 -5.86 -5.93
CA THR A 29 4.29 -5.26 -6.24
C THR A 29 4.41 -3.77 -6.51
N LEU A 30 5.13 -3.04 -5.67
CA LEU A 30 5.36 -1.61 -5.85
C LEU A 30 6.17 -1.32 -7.11
N ALA A 31 7.21 -2.10 -7.40
CA ALA A 31 7.99 -1.97 -8.63
C ALA A 31 7.12 -2.17 -9.88
N ALA A 32 6.20 -3.12 -9.86
CA ALA A 32 5.27 -3.35 -10.95
C ALA A 32 4.29 -2.17 -11.14
N ILE A 33 3.81 -1.57 -10.06
CA ILE A 33 2.95 -0.39 -10.12
C ILE A 33 3.72 0.81 -10.69
N VAL A 34 4.93 1.05 -10.22
CA VAL A 34 5.81 2.13 -10.72
C VAL A 34 6.11 1.93 -12.21
N ASP A 35 6.43 0.70 -12.62
CA ASP A 35 6.68 0.38 -14.03
C ASP A 35 5.44 0.65 -14.90
N TYR A 36 4.27 0.29 -14.42
CA TYR A 36 3.01 0.59 -15.13
C TYR A 36 2.80 2.09 -15.31
N ILE A 37 2.99 2.89 -14.25
CA ILE A 37 2.89 4.36 -14.31
C ILE A 37 3.91 4.91 -15.30
N ASN A 38 5.14 4.44 -15.24
CA ASN A 38 6.25 4.88 -16.10
C ASN A 38 6.00 4.61 -17.59
N ARG A 39 5.27 3.55 -17.91
CA ARG A 39 4.93 3.20 -19.30
C ARG A 39 3.70 3.95 -19.84
N ASN A 40 2.81 4.38 -18.97
CA ASN A 40 1.49 4.86 -19.37
C ASN A 40 1.24 6.35 -19.10
N HIS A 41 2.04 6.99 -18.25
CA HIS A 41 1.83 8.38 -17.82
C HIS A 41 3.09 9.22 -17.94
N ASN A 42 2.92 10.51 -18.21
CA ASN A 42 3.99 11.50 -18.18
C ASN A 42 3.99 12.17 -16.79
N LYS A 43 4.73 11.61 -15.84
CA LYS A 43 4.76 12.07 -14.45
C LYS A 43 6.18 12.12 -13.90
N HIS A 44 6.35 12.84 -12.81
CA HIS A 44 7.56 12.81 -12.00
C HIS A 44 7.32 11.86 -10.81
N ILE A 45 8.08 10.79 -10.74
CA ILE A 45 8.05 9.80 -9.67
C ILE A 45 9.31 9.96 -8.83
N LEU A 46 9.12 10.12 -7.52
CA LEU A 46 10.22 10.18 -6.57
C LEU A 46 10.07 9.03 -5.58
N THR A 47 11.11 8.22 -5.43
CA THR A 47 11.13 7.13 -4.46
C THR A 47 12.17 7.37 -3.36
N ILE A 48 11.84 6.94 -2.15
CA ILE A 48 12.72 6.95 -0.98
C ILE A 48 12.75 5.53 -0.43
N GLU A 49 13.90 4.88 -0.53
CA GLU A 49 14.05 3.45 -0.27
C GLU A 49 15.25 3.16 0.63
N ASP A 50 15.22 2.03 1.32
CA ASP A 50 16.31 1.58 2.19
C ASP A 50 16.40 0.04 2.20
N PRO A 51 17.19 -0.56 1.30
CA PRO A 51 17.84 0.01 0.11
C PRO A 51 16.94 0.01 -1.13
N ILE A 52 17.43 0.57 -2.24
CA ILE A 52 16.82 0.40 -3.56
C ILE A 52 16.95 -1.07 -4.00
N GLU A 53 15.83 -1.75 -4.22
CA GLU A 53 15.80 -3.14 -4.66
C GLU A 53 15.66 -3.29 -6.18
N PHE A 54 14.91 -2.39 -6.82
CA PHE A 54 14.70 -2.37 -8.26
C PHE A 54 15.07 -1.00 -8.82
N VAL A 55 15.90 -1.00 -9.85
CA VAL A 55 16.27 0.23 -10.57
C VAL A 55 15.32 0.43 -11.75
N HIS A 56 14.71 1.60 -11.80
CA HIS A 56 13.81 1.99 -12.89
C HIS A 56 14.52 2.91 -13.88
N ASN A 57 14.37 2.65 -15.15
CA ASN A 57 14.81 3.55 -16.22
C ASN A 57 13.66 4.50 -16.58
N ASN A 58 13.97 5.76 -16.86
CA ASN A 58 12.98 6.70 -17.35
C ASN A 58 12.39 6.18 -18.66
N ASN A 59 11.06 6.20 -18.76
CA ASN A 59 10.36 5.93 -20.00
C ASN A 59 9.49 7.18 -20.30
N LYS A 60 8.20 7.15 -19.94
CA LYS A 60 7.36 8.35 -20.03
C LYS A 60 7.48 9.24 -18.79
N CYS A 61 7.92 8.69 -17.68
CA CYS A 61 8.14 9.41 -16.44
C CYS A 61 9.60 9.76 -16.22
N LEU A 62 9.82 10.88 -15.51
CA LEU A 62 11.08 11.13 -14.83
C LEU A 62 11.05 10.40 -13.49
N ILE A 63 12.01 9.53 -13.23
CA ILE A 63 12.09 8.76 -11.98
C ILE A 63 13.38 9.11 -11.26
N ASN A 64 13.24 9.63 -10.04
CA ASN A 64 14.33 9.88 -9.12
C ASN A 64 14.22 8.90 -7.94
N GLN A 65 15.19 8.00 -7.83
CA GLN A 65 15.25 7.04 -6.72
C GLN A 65 16.32 7.48 -5.72
N ARG A 66 15.91 7.63 -4.45
CA ARG A 66 16.80 8.02 -3.34
C ARG A 66 16.92 6.89 -2.35
N GLU A 67 18.16 6.52 -2.04
CA GLU A 67 18.47 5.52 -1.04
C GLU A 67 18.86 6.19 0.27
N VAL A 68 18.24 5.79 1.36
CA VAL A 68 18.58 6.26 2.70
C VAL A 68 20.01 5.85 3.05
N HIS A 69 20.74 6.72 3.71
CA HIS A 69 22.17 6.63 4.05
C HIS A 69 23.16 6.81 2.89
N ARG A 70 22.72 6.71 1.64
CA ARG A 70 23.55 7.02 0.47
C ARG A 70 23.23 8.39 -0.12
N ASP A 71 21.95 8.62 -0.41
CA ASP A 71 21.47 9.83 -1.10
C ASP A 71 20.79 10.81 -0.16
N THR A 72 20.33 10.33 0.99
CA THR A 72 19.65 11.10 2.04
C THR A 72 19.96 10.53 3.41
N HIS A 73 19.81 11.34 4.45
CA HIS A 73 20.08 10.94 5.83
C HIS A 73 18.93 10.12 6.46
N SER A 74 17.69 10.35 6.02
CA SER A 74 16.51 9.71 6.59
C SER A 74 15.33 9.78 5.65
N PHE A 75 14.32 8.95 5.90
CA PHE A 75 13.02 9.04 5.21
C PHE A 75 12.37 10.41 5.41
N GLN A 76 12.41 10.96 6.61
CA GLN A 76 11.81 12.26 6.94
C GLN A 76 12.46 13.40 6.14
N ASN A 77 13.78 13.45 6.11
CA ASN A 77 14.52 14.49 5.37
C ASN A 77 14.24 14.42 3.87
N ALA A 78 14.27 13.22 3.32
CA ALA A 78 13.99 13.00 1.90
C ALA A 78 12.55 13.39 1.54
N LEU A 79 11.59 13.03 2.38
CA LEU A 79 10.17 13.31 2.14
C LEU A 79 9.87 14.82 2.24
N ARG A 80 10.47 15.52 3.20
CA ARG A 80 10.37 16.99 3.28
C ARG A 80 10.94 17.65 2.03
N SER A 81 12.07 17.20 1.55
CA SER A 81 12.68 17.72 0.31
C SER A 81 11.81 17.42 -0.90
N ALA A 82 11.28 16.20 -0.97
CA ALA A 82 10.40 15.77 -2.05
C ALA A 82 9.19 16.70 -2.24
N LEU A 83 8.58 17.14 -1.17
CA LEU A 83 7.42 18.06 -1.21
C LEU A 83 7.73 19.41 -1.86
N ARG A 84 9.01 19.79 -1.97
CA ARG A 84 9.47 21.02 -2.63
C ARG A 84 9.84 20.82 -4.10
N GLU A 85 9.90 19.58 -4.55
CA GLU A 85 10.30 19.23 -5.92
C GLU A 85 9.12 19.03 -6.85
N ASP A 86 7.90 19.18 -6.33
CA ASP A 86 6.64 19.02 -7.06
C ASP A 86 6.53 17.66 -7.81
N PRO A 87 6.77 16.52 -7.14
CA PRO A 87 6.55 15.24 -7.77
C PRO A 87 5.05 14.94 -7.88
N ASP A 88 4.68 14.13 -8.85
CA ASP A 88 3.30 13.64 -8.98
C ASP A 88 3.07 12.40 -8.11
N VAL A 89 4.08 11.53 -8.04
CA VAL A 89 4.04 10.26 -7.33
C VAL A 89 5.23 10.17 -6.39
N ILE A 90 4.96 9.80 -5.15
CA ILE A 90 5.99 9.57 -4.11
C ILE A 90 5.85 8.15 -3.60
N LEU A 91 6.96 7.40 -3.58
CA LEU A 91 7.04 6.10 -2.94
C LEU A 91 7.91 6.19 -1.69
N VAL A 92 7.32 5.88 -0.54
CA VAL A 92 8.01 5.80 0.75
C VAL A 92 8.21 4.32 1.08
N GLY A 93 9.45 3.85 1.01
CA GLY A 93 9.79 2.44 1.13
C GLY A 93 9.32 1.79 2.42
N GLU A 94 9.23 2.56 3.51
CA GLU A 94 8.73 2.09 4.79
C GLU A 94 8.20 3.25 5.66
N MET A 95 7.04 3.03 6.28
CA MET A 95 6.38 4.01 7.15
C MET A 95 6.39 3.50 8.60
N ARG A 96 7.46 3.81 9.35
CA ARG A 96 7.66 3.32 10.71
C ARG A 96 7.29 4.29 11.81
N ASP A 97 7.53 5.57 11.60
CA ASP A 97 7.47 6.58 12.66
C ASP A 97 6.42 7.64 12.37
N LYS A 98 6.04 8.33 13.45
CA LYS A 98 5.03 9.39 13.43
C LYS A 98 5.33 10.46 12.37
N GLU A 99 6.57 10.90 12.27
CA GLU A 99 6.93 12.00 11.38
C GLU A 99 6.81 11.60 9.91
N THR A 100 7.31 10.43 9.53
CA THR A 100 7.19 9.91 8.17
C THR A 100 5.73 9.73 7.78
N ILE A 101 4.90 9.18 8.68
CA ILE A 101 3.47 9.00 8.46
C ILE A 101 2.76 10.33 8.32
N SER A 102 3.03 11.30 9.19
CA SER A 102 2.46 12.66 9.09
C SER A 102 2.78 13.32 7.74
N LEU A 103 4.03 13.26 7.31
CA LEU A 103 4.46 13.83 6.05
C LEU A 103 3.80 13.15 4.84
N ALA A 104 3.67 11.81 4.89
CA ALA A 104 2.99 11.05 3.84
C ALA A 104 1.49 11.38 3.75
N LEU A 105 0.81 11.51 4.89
CA LEU A 105 -0.60 11.93 4.94
C LEU A 105 -0.78 13.34 4.37
N THR A 106 0.08 14.27 4.76
CA THR A 106 0.07 15.64 4.24
C THR A 106 0.30 15.67 2.73
N ALA A 107 1.27 14.91 2.24
CA ALA A 107 1.55 14.80 0.80
C ALA A 107 0.32 14.27 0.03
N ALA A 108 -0.30 13.21 0.53
CA ALA A 108 -1.50 12.64 -0.09
C ALA A 108 -2.69 13.61 -0.10
N GLU A 109 -2.86 14.37 0.97
CA GLU A 109 -3.92 15.37 1.12
C GLU A 109 -3.70 16.59 0.19
N THR A 110 -2.46 16.96 -0.06
CA THR A 110 -2.08 18.12 -0.87
C THR A 110 -1.87 17.81 -2.36
N GLY A 111 -2.34 16.68 -2.84
CA GLY A 111 -2.44 16.42 -4.28
C GLY A 111 -1.43 15.43 -4.86
N HIS A 112 -0.62 14.75 -4.02
CA HIS A 112 0.33 13.73 -4.46
C HIS A 112 -0.29 12.33 -4.36
N LEU A 113 0.08 11.45 -5.28
CA LEU A 113 -0.16 10.02 -5.14
C LEU A 113 1.00 9.42 -4.35
N VAL A 114 0.71 8.93 -3.14
CA VAL A 114 1.72 8.41 -2.21
C VAL A 114 1.54 6.91 -2.01
N PHE A 115 2.62 6.16 -2.25
CA PHE A 115 2.71 4.74 -1.92
C PHE A 115 3.57 4.56 -0.67
N GLY A 116 3.12 3.76 0.26
CA GLY A 116 3.90 3.42 1.46
C GLY A 116 3.78 1.95 1.81
N THR A 117 4.72 1.47 2.62
CA THR A 117 4.67 0.09 3.12
C THR A 117 4.66 0.03 4.64
N LEU A 118 4.02 -1.00 5.16
CA LEU A 118 4.05 -1.41 6.56
C LEU A 118 4.18 -2.94 6.65
N HIS A 119 4.47 -3.45 7.85
CA HIS A 119 4.61 -4.90 8.09
C HIS A 119 3.35 -5.57 8.65
N THR A 120 2.23 -4.88 8.63
CA THR A 120 0.95 -5.39 9.14
C THR A 120 0.35 -6.47 8.24
N SER A 121 -0.50 -7.33 8.81
CA SER A 121 -1.03 -8.54 8.15
C SER A 121 -2.42 -8.36 7.55
N SER A 122 -3.10 -7.26 7.82
CA SER A 122 -4.45 -6.97 7.31
C SER A 122 -4.67 -5.48 7.13
N ALA A 123 -5.69 -5.11 6.37
CA ALA A 123 -6.10 -3.72 6.19
C ALA A 123 -6.50 -3.08 7.52
N ALA A 124 -7.31 -3.76 8.33
CA ALA A 124 -7.75 -3.27 9.63
C ALA A 124 -6.56 -3.00 10.57
N LYS A 125 -5.62 -3.95 10.68
CA LYS A 125 -4.41 -3.77 11.48
C LYS A 125 -3.52 -2.65 10.97
N THR A 126 -3.51 -2.38 9.68
CA THR A 126 -2.77 -1.28 9.07
C THR A 126 -3.32 0.07 9.54
N ILE A 127 -4.63 0.23 9.52
CA ILE A 127 -5.28 1.45 10.01
C ILE A 127 -4.97 1.68 11.49
N ASP A 128 -5.12 0.65 12.32
CA ASP A 128 -4.79 0.73 13.74
C ASP A 128 -3.33 1.10 13.98
N ARG A 129 -2.41 0.50 13.23
CA ARG A 129 -0.98 0.77 13.36
C ARG A 129 -0.62 2.21 13.04
N ILE A 130 -1.21 2.79 12.01
CA ILE A 130 -0.99 4.19 11.64
C ILE A 130 -1.48 5.11 12.75
N ILE A 131 -2.66 4.87 13.28
CA ILE A 131 -3.27 5.71 14.32
C ILE A 131 -2.49 5.58 15.64
N ASP A 132 -2.05 4.37 15.98
CA ASP A 132 -1.38 4.07 17.25
C ASP A 132 0.00 4.71 17.43
N VAL A 133 0.67 5.13 16.36
CA VAL A 133 1.94 5.86 16.49
C VAL A 133 1.76 7.31 16.96
N PHE A 134 0.53 7.82 16.96
CA PHE A 134 0.22 9.17 17.38
C PHE A 134 -0.25 9.20 18.84
N PRO A 135 0.03 10.29 19.61
CA PRO A 135 -0.51 10.45 20.94
C PRO A 135 -2.04 10.60 20.91
N GLY A 136 -2.69 10.30 22.04
CA GLY A 136 -4.15 10.30 22.13
C GLY A 136 -4.79 11.61 21.70
N SER A 137 -4.14 12.74 21.99
CA SER A 137 -4.62 14.08 21.59
C SER A 137 -4.68 14.31 20.08
N ASP A 138 -3.90 13.56 19.30
CA ASP A 138 -3.79 13.73 17.83
C ASP A 138 -4.63 12.70 17.06
N LYS A 139 -5.11 11.65 17.73
CA LYS A 139 -5.72 10.49 17.05
C LYS A 139 -6.96 10.84 16.23
N ASP A 140 -7.82 11.69 16.72
CA ASP A 140 -9.05 12.09 16.00
C ASP A 140 -8.71 12.88 14.73
N MET A 141 -7.72 13.77 14.80
CA MET A 141 -7.23 14.49 13.62
C MET A 141 -6.64 13.52 12.60
N VAL A 142 -5.83 12.56 13.04
CA VAL A 142 -5.22 11.56 12.17
C VAL A 142 -6.27 10.67 11.52
N ARG A 143 -7.29 10.24 12.25
CA ARG A 143 -8.42 9.49 11.68
C ARG A 143 -9.10 10.27 10.57
N SER A 144 -9.37 11.55 10.79
CA SER A 144 -9.97 12.44 9.80
C SER A 144 -9.08 12.56 8.56
N MET A 145 -7.80 12.86 8.71
CA MET A 145 -6.84 12.96 7.61
C MET A 145 -6.75 11.65 6.83
N LEU A 146 -6.61 10.54 7.53
CA LEU A 146 -6.50 9.21 6.91
C LEU A 146 -7.78 8.84 6.16
N SER A 147 -8.95 9.12 6.73
CA SER A 147 -10.23 8.83 6.08
C SER A 147 -10.39 9.57 4.74
N GLU A 148 -9.85 10.78 4.63
CA GLU A 148 -9.91 11.57 3.41
C GLU A 148 -8.83 11.23 2.40
N SER A 149 -7.61 10.94 2.87
CA SER A 149 -6.43 10.71 2.03
C SER A 149 -6.34 9.29 1.49
N LEU A 150 -6.85 8.31 2.21
CA LEU A 150 -6.69 6.90 1.87
C LEU A 150 -7.41 6.54 0.57
N ARG A 151 -6.70 5.83 -0.31
CA ARG A 151 -7.25 5.22 -1.52
C ARG A 151 -7.45 3.74 -1.36
N SER A 152 -6.42 3.03 -0.90
CA SER A 152 -6.45 1.58 -0.80
C SER A 152 -5.40 1.07 0.19
N VAL A 153 -5.71 -0.08 0.78
CA VAL A 153 -4.74 -0.90 1.51
C VAL A 153 -4.70 -2.28 0.87
N ILE A 154 -3.51 -2.72 0.52
CA ILE A 154 -3.25 -4.03 -0.09
C ILE A 154 -2.37 -4.80 0.88
N ALA A 155 -2.95 -5.77 1.59
CA ALA A 155 -2.18 -6.70 2.42
C ALA A 155 -1.82 -7.94 1.60
N GLN A 156 -0.57 -8.38 1.69
CA GLN A 156 -0.01 -9.38 0.79
C GLN A 156 0.73 -10.48 1.52
N LYS A 157 0.52 -11.71 1.07
CA LYS A 157 1.33 -12.89 1.41
C LYS A 157 1.76 -13.62 0.15
N LEU A 158 2.91 -14.28 0.21
CA LEU A 158 3.36 -15.18 -0.86
C LEU A 158 3.04 -16.62 -0.51
N LEU A 159 2.39 -17.31 -1.43
CA LEU A 159 2.08 -18.74 -1.36
C LEU A 159 2.93 -19.52 -2.35
N LYS A 160 3.25 -20.75 -2.02
CA LYS A 160 3.89 -21.68 -2.98
C LYS A 160 2.90 -22.00 -4.09
N ARG A 161 3.36 -21.80 -5.31
CA ARG A 161 2.56 -22.12 -6.49
C ARG A 161 2.76 -23.59 -6.87
N ASN A 162 1.67 -24.25 -7.27
CA ASN A 162 1.73 -25.57 -7.87
C ASN A 162 2.58 -25.51 -9.16
N GLY A 163 3.52 -26.42 -9.29
CA GLY A 163 4.43 -26.43 -10.42
C GLY A 163 5.67 -25.54 -10.27
N GLY A 164 5.84 -24.89 -9.13
CA GLY A 164 7.03 -24.09 -8.78
C GLY A 164 6.80 -22.59 -8.72
N GLY A 165 7.70 -21.93 -8.02
CA GLY A 165 7.63 -20.49 -7.78
C GLY A 165 6.63 -20.09 -6.70
N ARG A 166 6.32 -18.80 -6.66
CA ARG A 166 5.39 -18.22 -5.67
C ARG A 166 4.32 -17.39 -6.37
N ILE A 167 3.20 -17.22 -5.70
CA ILE A 167 2.10 -16.38 -6.15
C ILE A 167 1.64 -15.52 -4.98
N ALA A 168 1.33 -14.26 -5.26
CA ALA A 168 0.83 -13.34 -4.25
C ALA A 168 -0.66 -13.59 -3.98
N CYS A 169 -1.00 -13.59 -2.70
CA CYS A 169 -2.37 -13.61 -2.20
C CYS A 169 -2.63 -12.28 -1.51
N HIS A 170 -3.75 -11.63 -1.85
CA HIS A 170 -4.04 -10.27 -1.42
C HIS A 170 -5.36 -10.14 -0.68
N GLU A 171 -5.34 -9.36 0.40
CA GLU A 171 -6.51 -8.65 0.90
C GLU A 171 -6.48 -7.25 0.32
N ILE A 172 -7.58 -6.78 -0.25
CA ILE A 172 -7.69 -5.47 -0.88
C ILE A 172 -8.86 -4.73 -0.26
N MET A 173 -8.58 -3.57 0.32
CA MET A 173 -9.55 -2.63 0.83
C MET A 173 -9.47 -1.34 0.02
N THR A 174 -10.60 -0.87 -0.49
CA THR A 174 -10.71 0.44 -1.15
C THR A 174 -11.48 1.39 -0.26
N ALA A 175 -11.09 2.67 -0.27
CA ALA A 175 -11.67 3.69 0.60
C ALA A 175 -13.01 4.19 0.06
N THR A 176 -14.03 3.36 0.13
CA THR A 176 -15.42 3.74 -0.12
C THR A 176 -15.94 4.65 1.00
N PRO A 177 -17.07 5.35 0.81
CA PRO A 177 -17.67 6.15 1.89
C PRO A 177 -17.90 5.35 3.18
N ALA A 178 -18.29 4.09 3.09
CA ALA A 178 -18.48 3.21 4.24
C ALA A 178 -17.16 2.96 4.99
N ILE A 179 -16.08 2.66 4.30
CA ILE A 179 -14.75 2.48 4.89
C ILE A 179 -14.26 3.77 5.52
N ARG A 180 -14.39 4.90 4.84
CA ARG A 180 -14.00 6.21 5.37
C ARG A 180 -14.72 6.54 6.67
N ASN A 181 -16.00 6.25 6.73
CA ASN A 181 -16.80 6.47 7.94
C ASN A 181 -16.33 5.61 9.12
N LEU A 182 -16.01 4.34 8.87
CA LEU A 182 -15.48 3.46 9.92
C LEU A 182 -14.12 3.93 10.45
N ILE A 183 -13.28 4.52 9.61
CA ILE A 183 -12.01 5.10 10.04
C ILE A 183 -12.26 6.31 10.96
N ARG A 184 -13.12 7.24 10.54
CA ARG A 184 -13.44 8.43 11.31
C ARG A 184 -14.04 8.11 12.69
N GLU A 185 -14.90 7.10 12.74
CA GLU A 185 -15.63 6.71 13.95
C GLU A 185 -14.89 5.71 14.84
N ASP A 186 -13.64 5.34 14.48
CA ASP A 186 -12.86 4.34 15.22
C ASP A 186 -13.55 2.97 15.30
N LYS A 187 -14.21 2.58 14.22
CA LYS A 187 -14.93 1.30 14.11
C LYS A 187 -14.22 0.32 13.18
N VAL A 188 -12.91 0.21 13.33
CA VAL A 188 -12.03 -0.59 12.47
C VAL A 188 -12.42 -2.08 12.48
N ALA A 189 -12.91 -2.60 13.60
CA ALA A 189 -13.35 -3.98 13.71
C ALA A 189 -14.48 -4.36 12.72
N GLN A 190 -15.22 -3.39 12.21
CA GLN A 190 -16.31 -3.62 11.24
C GLN A 190 -15.84 -3.64 9.78
N MET A 191 -14.57 -3.30 9.52
CA MET A 191 -14.03 -3.24 8.15
C MET A 191 -14.06 -4.58 7.44
N TYR A 192 -13.78 -5.66 8.14
CA TYR A 192 -13.73 -7.00 7.54
C TYR A 192 -15.02 -7.36 6.81
N SER A 193 -16.17 -7.09 7.43
CA SER A 193 -17.48 -7.36 6.82
C SER A 193 -17.70 -6.57 5.53
N ILE A 194 -17.25 -5.31 5.49
CA ILE A 194 -17.36 -4.47 4.29
C ILE A 194 -16.41 -4.96 3.19
N ILE A 195 -15.19 -5.35 3.55
CA ILE A 195 -14.23 -5.94 2.60
C ILE A 195 -14.82 -7.23 1.99
N GLN A 196 -15.38 -8.09 2.84
CA GLN A 196 -15.93 -9.39 2.44
C GLN A 196 -17.06 -9.26 1.42
N THR A 197 -17.87 -8.22 1.51
CA THR A 197 -19.01 -7.95 0.63
C THR A 197 -18.73 -6.88 -0.42
N GLY A 198 -17.50 -6.39 -0.50
CA GLY A 198 -17.12 -5.24 -1.32
C GLY A 198 -16.57 -5.57 -2.72
N ALA A 199 -16.89 -6.73 -3.29
CA ALA A 199 -16.37 -7.15 -4.59
C ALA A 199 -16.66 -6.14 -5.71
N ALA A 200 -17.82 -5.48 -5.69
CA ALA A 200 -18.18 -4.43 -6.66
C ALA A 200 -17.23 -3.23 -6.66
N HIS A 201 -16.53 -3.00 -5.55
CA HIS A 201 -15.51 -1.93 -5.38
C HIS A 201 -14.07 -2.45 -5.49
N GLY A 202 -13.89 -3.68 -5.96
CA GLY A 202 -12.56 -4.30 -6.07
C GLY A 202 -12.01 -4.83 -4.76
N MET A 203 -12.81 -4.89 -3.70
CA MET A 203 -12.39 -5.43 -2.41
C MET A 203 -12.46 -6.95 -2.37
N GLN A 204 -11.56 -7.53 -1.62
CA GLN A 204 -11.54 -8.97 -1.32
C GLN A 204 -10.80 -9.22 0.00
N THR A 205 -11.21 -10.26 0.71
CA THR A 205 -10.45 -10.75 1.87
C THR A 205 -9.30 -11.64 1.40
N MET A 206 -8.29 -11.81 2.25
CA MET A 206 -7.19 -12.76 2.00
C MET A 206 -7.73 -14.18 1.78
N GLU A 207 -8.70 -14.58 2.58
CA GLU A 207 -9.37 -15.87 2.49
C GLU A 207 -10.09 -16.07 1.14
N GLN A 208 -10.87 -15.08 0.69
CA GLN A 208 -11.55 -15.14 -0.61
C GLN A 208 -10.55 -15.32 -1.75
N ASN A 209 -9.45 -14.58 -1.74
CA ASN A 209 -8.42 -14.69 -2.77
C ASN A 209 -7.70 -16.06 -2.70
N ALA A 210 -7.40 -16.55 -1.51
CA ALA A 210 -6.80 -17.88 -1.34
C ALA A 210 -7.71 -19.00 -1.89
N ARG A 211 -9.00 -18.95 -1.60
CA ARG A 211 -10.00 -19.90 -2.16
C ARG A 211 -10.06 -19.83 -3.69
N GLN A 212 -9.98 -18.64 -4.24
CA GLN A 212 -9.96 -18.41 -5.69
C GLN A 212 -8.72 -19.03 -6.34
N LEU A 213 -7.54 -18.84 -5.72
CA LEU A 213 -6.29 -19.43 -6.20
C LEU A 213 -6.31 -20.96 -6.12
N MET A 214 -6.92 -21.54 -5.08
CA MET A 214 -7.14 -22.99 -4.99
C MET A 214 -8.07 -23.49 -6.11
N ALA A 215 -9.18 -22.82 -6.33
CA ALA A 215 -10.15 -23.19 -7.37
C ALA A 215 -9.53 -23.14 -8.78
N GLN A 216 -8.55 -22.26 -9.01
CA GLN A 216 -7.80 -22.15 -10.25
C GLN A 216 -6.64 -23.17 -10.34
N GLY A 217 -6.45 -23.99 -9.33
CA GLY A 217 -5.34 -24.97 -9.30
C GLY A 217 -3.96 -24.35 -9.10
N MET A 218 -3.88 -23.09 -8.70
CA MET A 218 -2.61 -22.36 -8.58
C MET A 218 -1.85 -22.69 -7.30
N VAL A 219 -2.58 -23.02 -6.23
CA VAL A 219 -2.03 -23.35 -4.91
C VAL A 219 -2.73 -24.57 -4.34
N SER A 220 -2.05 -25.30 -3.46
CA SER A 220 -2.62 -26.45 -2.78
C SER A 220 -3.44 -26.01 -1.56
N ARG A 221 -4.36 -26.88 -1.13
CA ARG A 221 -5.11 -26.68 0.11
C ARG A 221 -4.19 -26.64 1.32
N GLU A 222 -3.21 -27.53 1.37
CA GLU A 222 -2.23 -27.59 2.45
C GLU A 222 -1.46 -26.26 2.61
N GLU A 223 -1.04 -25.65 1.51
CA GLU A 223 -0.36 -24.35 1.54
C GLU A 223 -1.28 -23.26 2.07
N VAL A 224 -2.53 -23.24 1.66
CA VAL A 224 -3.52 -22.25 2.11
C VAL A 224 -3.84 -22.44 3.60
N ASP A 225 -4.08 -23.66 4.04
CA ASP A 225 -4.34 -23.98 5.47
C ASP A 225 -3.15 -23.54 6.34
N SER A 226 -1.93 -23.80 5.89
CA SER A 226 -0.70 -23.47 6.61
C SER A 226 -0.44 -21.95 6.68
N LYS A 227 -0.69 -21.21 5.61
CA LYS A 227 -0.29 -19.78 5.46
C LYS A 227 -1.41 -18.80 5.76
N ILE A 228 -2.64 -19.19 5.50
CA ILE A 228 -3.82 -18.33 5.62
C ILE A 228 -4.66 -18.73 6.84
N GLY A 229 -4.70 -20.02 7.18
CA GLY A 229 -5.47 -20.53 8.32
C GLY A 229 -6.94 -20.73 8.00
N LEU A 230 -7.24 -21.39 6.89
CA LEU A 230 -8.62 -21.78 6.51
C LEU A 230 -9.03 -23.12 7.08
#